data_ce1b1248348b3ac5ec52b66e6c1ea79c
#
_entry.id   ce1b1248348b3ac5ec52b66e6c1ea79c
#
_cell.length_a   1.000
_cell.length_b   1.000
_cell.length_c   1.000
_cell.angle_alpha   90.00
_cell.angle_beta   90.00
_cell.angle_gamma   90.00
#
_symmetry.space_group_name_H-M   'P 1'
#
loop_
_entity.id
_entity.type
_entity.pdbx_description
1 polymer ?
#
loop_
_entity_poly.entity_id
_entity_poly.type
_entity_poly.pdbx_seq_one_letter_code
_entity_poly.pdbx_strand_id
1 'polypeptide(L)'
;MRIVTVPLTRRAVVGSAGTGTLALAMPFVRVARAAPATIRYATGGGIGPNEMETIIYLEWMQKNVLKGYGKDYTVDMTFTRGTPEAGTLLAAGQADMATLSFAVFATAMLKSIVPEGMTIVSDNYQDGHPGYAQNTFFVLANSPIKSTQDLKGKKVGINAFGSAVDLALRIKLKKDSIDPRKDLTIVEVAFPNQAAALREKRIDCGILILPFMATEVRKGDLRALFTGGDAFGPYSVIFQVVTNAFLKKNPEAVKSYLADYVRGLQWFSDPANRKKAIEITADFTKSPADVLDSYFMTKGDYYRDPHGCVGAKTIQTPIDAMHSEGLIDKPVNVAEHLNMGLLPYPCSV
;
A
#
# COMPACT_ATOMS: atom_id res chain seq x y z
N MET A 1 35.79 -21.94 49.25
CA MET A 1 35.20 -22.13 50.56
C MET A 1 35.93 -21.27 51.57
N ARG A 2 35.40 -20.09 51.89
CA ARG A 2 35.69 -19.33 53.12
C ARG A 2 34.61 -18.24 53.23
N ILE A 3 33.73 -18.44 54.16
CA ILE A 3 32.69 -17.52 54.61
C ILE A 3 33.37 -16.55 55.57
N VAL A 4 33.16 -15.23 55.35
CA VAL A 4 33.55 -14.21 56.34
C VAL A 4 32.27 -13.53 56.80
N THR A 5 31.87 -13.83 58.01
CA THR A 5 30.85 -13.15 58.78
C THR A 5 31.45 -11.96 59.51
N VAL A 6 30.80 -10.78 59.42
CA VAL A 6 31.11 -9.58 60.20
C VAL A 6 29.95 -9.27 61.14
N PRO A 7 30.21 -9.05 62.43
CA PRO A 7 29.15 -8.90 63.42
C PRO A 7 28.61 -7.45 63.51
N LEU A 8 27.29 -7.36 63.74
CA LEU A 8 26.56 -6.14 64.07
C LEU A 8 26.87 -5.68 65.51
N THR A 9 27.38 -4.48 65.69
CA THR A 9 27.41 -3.80 66.99
C THR A 9 26.30 -2.75 67.05
N ARG A 10 25.39 -2.94 68.03
CA ARG A 10 24.39 -1.94 68.48
C ARG A 10 25.11 -0.82 69.22
N ARG A 11 24.90 0.43 68.83
CA ARG A 11 25.01 1.57 69.74
C ARG A 11 23.76 2.46 69.57
N ALA A 12 23.02 2.52 70.67
CA ALA A 12 21.93 3.45 70.86
C ALA A 12 22.50 4.86 71.13
N VAL A 13 21.96 5.89 70.47
CA VAL A 13 22.06 7.26 70.94
C VAL A 13 20.65 7.86 70.90
N VAL A 14 20.23 8.25 72.11
CA VAL A 14 19.00 9.00 72.36
C VAL A 14 19.28 10.51 72.17
N GLY A 15 18.33 11.23 71.60
CA GLY A 15 18.17 12.65 71.84
C GLY A 15 18.00 13.53 70.61
N SER A 16 16.80 14.01 70.45
CA SER A 16 16.34 15.41 70.31
C SER A 16 15.13 15.49 69.40
N ALA A 17 14.00 15.95 69.95
CA ALA A 17 12.78 16.28 69.23
C ALA A 17 13.00 17.52 68.32
N GLY A 18 12.93 17.28 67.03
CA GLY A 18 12.81 18.33 66.02
C GLY A 18 11.59 18.01 65.16
N THR A 19 10.60 18.89 65.16
CA THR A 19 9.43 18.83 64.29
C THR A 19 9.89 19.02 62.85
N GLY A 20 10.27 17.94 62.21
CA GLY A 20 10.57 17.91 60.79
C GLY A 20 9.39 17.34 60.00
N THR A 21 8.78 18.19 59.16
CA THR A 21 7.77 17.79 58.20
C THR A 21 8.31 16.67 57.32
N LEU A 22 7.84 15.45 57.50
CA LEU A 22 8.11 14.33 56.58
C LEU A 22 7.44 14.65 55.25
N ALA A 23 8.19 15.19 54.29
CA ALA A 23 7.82 15.18 52.91
C ALA A 23 7.90 13.71 52.44
N LEU A 24 6.74 13.07 52.30
CA LEU A 24 6.61 11.76 51.63
C LEU A 24 7.09 11.93 50.19
N ALA A 25 8.35 11.59 49.95
CA ALA A 25 8.84 11.41 48.61
C ALA A 25 8.10 10.20 47.99
N MET A 26 6.99 10.45 47.29
CA MET A 26 6.37 9.41 46.47
C MET A 26 7.42 8.97 45.45
N PRO A 27 7.76 7.69 45.35
CA PRO A 27 8.62 7.22 44.31
C PRO A 27 7.90 7.52 42.99
N PHE A 28 8.49 8.36 42.15
CA PHE A 28 8.08 8.49 40.75
C PHE A 28 8.27 7.11 40.10
N VAL A 29 7.20 6.31 40.06
CA VAL A 29 7.15 5.11 39.25
C VAL A 29 7.23 5.56 37.81
N ARG A 30 8.43 5.60 37.24
CA ARG A 30 8.58 5.68 35.79
C ARG A 30 7.95 4.40 35.25
N VAL A 31 6.70 4.52 34.79
CA VAL A 31 6.10 3.46 33.99
C VAL A 31 7.05 3.28 32.79
N ALA A 32 7.79 2.18 32.79
CA ALA A 32 8.62 1.82 31.65
C ALA A 32 7.67 1.69 30.45
N ARG A 33 7.78 2.59 29.48
CA ARG A 33 7.02 2.51 28.24
C ARG A 33 7.45 1.22 27.56
N ALA A 34 6.50 0.40 27.15
CA ALA A 34 6.79 -0.79 26.36
C ALA A 34 7.58 -0.39 25.08
N ALA A 35 8.48 -1.24 24.65
CA ALA A 35 9.19 -1.02 23.38
C ALA A 35 8.16 -0.89 22.22
N PRO A 36 8.45 -0.05 21.24
CA PRO A 36 7.54 0.12 20.09
C PRO A 36 7.34 -1.23 19.38
N ALA A 37 6.12 -1.50 18.93
CA ALA A 37 5.83 -2.69 18.15
C ALA A 37 6.47 -2.54 16.76
N THR A 38 7.18 -3.56 16.28
CA THR A 38 7.68 -3.59 14.92
C THR A 38 6.62 -4.15 13.98
N ILE A 39 6.22 -3.36 12.99
CA ILE A 39 5.31 -3.75 11.91
C ILE A 39 6.17 -4.25 10.74
N ARG A 40 6.14 -5.55 10.45
CA ARG A 40 6.74 -6.10 9.23
C ARG A 40 5.77 -5.83 8.09
N TYR A 41 6.16 -4.95 7.18
CA TYR A 41 5.31 -4.46 6.11
C TYR A 41 5.79 -4.96 4.74
N ALA A 42 4.92 -5.57 3.94
CA ALA A 42 5.20 -5.97 2.57
C ALA A 42 4.50 -5.01 1.58
N THR A 43 5.29 -4.31 0.74
CA THR A 43 4.74 -3.42 -0.30
C THR A 43 4.11 -4.20 -1.44
N GLY A 44 3.19 -3.59 -2.17
CA GLY A 44 2.46 -4.24 -3.26
C GLY A 44 3.09 -4.06 -4.65
N GLY A 45 4.02 -3.13 -4.83
CA GLY A 45 4.53 -2.79 -6.15
C GLY A 45 5.99 -2.33 -6.23
N GLY A 46 6.76 -2.54 -5.18
CA GLY A 46 8.17 -2.13 -5.12
C GLY A 46 8.36 -0.67 -4.74
N ILE A 47 9.46 -0.06 -5.20
CA ILE A 47 9.79 1.34 -4.90
C ILE A 47 9.05 2.26 -5.85
N GLY A 48 8.11 3.05 -5.35
CA GLY A 48 7.36 4.00 -6.17
C GLY A 48 6.42 4.89 -5.36
N PRO A 49 5.99 6.03 -5.92
CA PRO A 49 5.11 6.97 -5.24
C PRO A 49 3.63 6.55 -5.23
N ASN A 50 3.28 5.45 -5.87
CA ASN A 50 1.90 4.96 -5.91
C ASN A 50 1.48 4.38 -4.55
N GLU A 51 2.43 3.77 -3.85
CA GLU A 51 2.26 3.31 -2.48
C GLU A 51 2.88 4.33 -1.55
N MET A 52 2.04 5.24 -1.02
CA MET A 52 2.49 6.38 -0.23
C MET A 52 3.27 5.97 1.03
N GLU A 53 2.99 4.80 1.61
CA GLU A 53 3.74 4.27 2.74
C GLU A 53 5.23 4.08 2.42
N THR A 54 5.60 3.84 1.17
CA THR A 54 7.01 3.69 0.78
C THR A 54 7.82 4.97 0.98
N ILE A 55 7.18 6.14 0.91
CA ILE A 55 7.80 7.45 1.06
C ILE A 55 7.43 8.14 2.38
N ILE A 56 6.25 7.89 2.94
CA ILE A 56 5.82 8.45 4.24
C ILE A 56 6.72 7.96 5.37
N TYR A 57 7.22 6.72 5.30
CA TYR A 57 8.07 6.15 6.36
C TYR A 57 9.57 6.29 6.09
N LEU A 58 9.99 7.19 5.19
CA LEU A 58 11.39 7.55 5.02
C LEU A 58 11.94 8.33 6.21
N GLU A 59 13.24 8.24 6.43
CA GLU A 59 13.93 8.81 7.61
C GLU A 59 13.63 10.31 7.83
N TRP A 60 13.57 11.08 6.74
CA TRP A 60 13.27 12.51 6.85
C TRP A 60 11.84 12.73 7.41
N MET A 61 10.86 11.96 6.92
CA MET A 61 9.47 12.03 7.38
C MET A 61 9.35 11.56 8.83
N GLN A 62 10.04 10.49 9.20
CA GLN A 62 10.08 9.99 10.57
C GLN A 62 10.53 11.07 11.56
N LYS A 63 11.52 11.88 11.18
CA LYS A 63 12.10 12.94 12.04
C LYS A 63 11.27 14.21 12.07
N ASN A 64 10.56 14.56 10.99
CA ASN A 64 9.96 15.88 10.81
C ASN A 64 8.44 15.89 10.81
N VAL A 65 7.78 14.76 10.49
CA VAL A 65 6.33 14.71 10.27
C VAL A 65 5.64 13.70 11.18
N LEU A 66 6.20 12.49 11.29
CA LEU A 66 5.55 11.41 12.04
C LEU A 66 5.65 11.65 13.56
N LYS A 67 4.60 11.28 14.30
CA LYS A 67 4.51 11.52 15.76
C LYS A 67 4.63 10.23 16.58
N GLY A 68 4.14 9.12 16.03
CA GLY A 68 4.11 7.80 16.68
C GLY A 68 5.32 6.94 16.36
N TYR A 69 5.99 7.18 15.23
CA TYR A 69 7.14 6.40 14.80
C TYR A 69 8.27 6.43 15.84
N GLY A 70 8.83 5.24 16.14
CA GLY A 70 9.87 5.07 17.16
C GLY A 70 9.38 5.15 18.61
N LYS A 71 8.10 5.47 18.83
CA LYS A 71 7.48 5.57 20.17
C LYS A 71 6.44 4.45 20.38
N ASP A 72 5.52 4.32 19.45
CA ASP A 72 4.39 3.39 19.51
C ASP A 72 4.62 2.22 18.57
N TYR A 73 5.26 2.47 17.43
CA TYR A 73 5.58 1.48 16.42
C TYR A 73 6.88 1.84 15.67
N THR A 74 7.43 0.84 14.97
CA THR A 74 8.44 0.97 13.91
C THR A 74 7.98 0.17 12.70
N VAL A 75 8.54 0.43 11.52
CA VAL A 75 8.21 -0.32 10.29
C VAL A 75 9.49 -0.98 9.78
N ASP A 76 9.41 -2.28 9.53
CA ASP A 76 10.39 -3.07 8.78
C ASP A 76 9.78 -3.39 7.42
N MET A 77 10.27 -2.73 6.35
CA MET A 77 9.62 -2.73 5.05
C MET A 77 10.32 -3.67 4.08
N THR A 78 9.58 -4.62 3.53
CA THR A 78 9.99 -5.52 2.45
C THR A 78 9.37 -5.06 1.14
N PHE A 79 10.22 -4.71 0.16
CA PHE A 79 9.78 -4.33 -1.18
C PHE A 79 9.57 -5.58 -2.04
N THR A 80 8.37 -5.72 -2.60
CA THR A 80 7.99 -6.86 -3.45
C THR A 80 7.87 -6.44 -4.92
N ARG A 81 7.78 -7.43 -5.81
CA ARG A 81 7.59 -7.21 -7.25
C ARG A 81 6.13 -6.97 -7.63
N GLY A 82 5.20 -7.25 -6.70
CA GLY A 82 3.77 -7.12 -6.92
C GLY A 82 2.95 -7.68 -5.76
N THR A 83 1.68 -7.31 -5.69
CA THR A 83 0.76 -7.72 -4.61
C THR A 83 0.65 -9.25 -4.41
N PRO A 84 0.82 -10.14 -5.43
CA PRO A 84 0.85 -11.57 -5.19
C PRO A 84 2.01 -12.02 -4.27
N GLU A 85 3.19 -11.42 -4.42
CA GLU A 85 4.33 -11.72 -3.54
C GLU A 85 4.09 -11.20 -2.12
N ALA A 86 3.51 -10.00 -1.97
CA ALA A 86 3.10 -9.46 -0.68
C ALA A 86 2.09 -10.37 0.04
N GLY A 87 1.11 -10.90 -0.70
CA GLY A 87 0.17 -11.91 -0.19
C GLY A 87 0.85 -13.19 0.28
N THR A 88 1.89 -13.64 -0.43
CA THR A 88 2.70 -14.80 -0.03
C THR A 88 3.44 -14.56 1.29
N LEU A 89 4.01 -13.36 1.49
CA LEU A 89 4.67 -12.99 2.74
C LEU A 89 3.70 -12.95 3.93
N LEU A 90 2.48 -12.46 3.74
CA LEU A 90 1.41 -12.53 4.76
C LEU A 90 1.06 -13.98 5.08
N ALA A 91 0.85 -14.82 4.08
CA ALA A 91 0.53 -16.24 4.26
C ALA A 91 1.63 -17.01 4.98
N ALA A 92 2.89 -16.67 4.74
CA ALA A 92 4.05 -17.25 5.40
C ALA A 92 4.30 -16.70 6.82
N GLY A 93 3.49 -15.75 7.30
CA GLY A 93 3.71 -15.06 8.59
C GLY A 93 4.99 -14.21 8.61
N GLN A 94 5.50 -13.82 7.45
CA GLN A 94 6.69 -12.97 7.30
C GLN A 94 6.34 -11.48 7.25
N ALA A 95 5.07 -11.13 7.05
CA ALA A 95 4.55 -9.78 7.15
C ALA A 95 3.34 -9.72 8.11
N ASP A 96 3.17 -8.60 8.77
CA ASP A 96 2.05 -8.27 9.66
C ASP A 96 1.03 -7.37 8.95
N MET A 97 1.52 -6.49 8.11
CA MET A 97 0.74 -5.61 7.23
C MET A 97 1.27 -5.72 5.80
N ALA A 98 0.42 -5.43 4.84
CA ALA A 98 0.82 -5.37 3.44
C ALA A 98 -0.10 -4.48 2.62
N THR A 99 0.39 -4.05 1.46
CA THR A 99 -0.43 -3.53 0.38
C THR A 99 -0.88 -4.69 -0.50
N LEU A 100 -2.19 -4.89 -0.61
CA LEU A 100 -2.79 -5.89 -1.48
C LEU A 100 -3.69 -5.26 -2.54
N SER A 101 -3.81 -5.93 -3.69
CA SER A 101 -4.87 -5.66 -4.64
C SER A 101 -6.16 -6.40 -4.25
N PHE A 102 -7.30 -5.91 -4.75
CA PHE A 102 -8.59 -6.59 -4.60
C PHE A 102 -8.52 -8.06 -5.03
N ALA A 103 -7.76 -8.37 -6.09
CA ALA A 103 -7.61 -9.71 -6.63
C ALA A 103 -6.87 -10.66 -5.68
N VAL A 104 -5.75 -10.20 -5.13
CA VAL A 104 -4.95 -10.97 -4.16
C VAL A 104 -5.72 -11.13 -2.86
N PHE A 105 -6.37 -10.05 -2.39
CA PHE A 105 -7.20 -10.07 -1.19
C PHE A 105 -8.33 -11.11 -1.32
N ALA A 106 -9.13 -11.05 -2.38
CA ALA A 106 -10.23 -12.00 -2.60
C ALA A 106 -9.73 -13.45 -2.65
N THR A 107 -8.65 -13.72 -3.38
CA THR A 107 -8.06 -15.06 -3.47
C THR A 107 -7.53 -15.54 -2.13
N ALA A 108 -6.88 -14.67 -1.37
CA ALA A 108 -6.35 -14.99 -0.04
C ALA A 108 -7.46 -15.34 0.96
N MET A 109 -8.56 -14.57 0.94
CA MET A 109 -9.71 -14.82 1.81
C MET A 109 -10.39 -16.15 1.47
N LEU A 110 -10.66 -16.41 0.20
CA LEU A 110 -11.31 -17.65 -0.26
C LEU A 110 -10.49 -18.91 0.07
N LYS A 111 -9.17 -18.80 -0.03
CA LYS A 111 -8.26 -19.92 0.27
C LYS A 111 -7.84 -20.00 1.73
N SER A 112 -8.28 -19.04 2.56
CA SER A 112 -7.91 -18.95 3.99
C SER A 112 -6.40 -19.06 4.22
N ILE A 113 -5.59 -18.43 3.33
CA ILE A 113 -4.12 -18.58 3.37
C ILE A 113 -3.46 -17.78 4.50
N VAL A 114 -4.15 -16.79 5.07
CA VAL A 114 -3.69 -16.04 6.24
C VAL A 114 -4.44 -16.55 7.47
N PRO A 115 -3.77 -17.14 8.45
CA PRO A 115 -4.40 -17.59 9.68
C PRO A 115 -5.16 -16.45 10.37
N GLU A 116 -6.33 -16.72 10.92
CA GLU A 116 -7.24 -15.74 11.55
C GLU A 116 -7.75 -14.65 10.58
N GLY A 117 -7.34 -14.65 9.30
CA GLY A 117 -7.74 -13.66 8.29
C GLY A 117 -7.02 -12.33 8.40
N MET A 118 -7.54 -11.34 7.66
CA MET A 118 -6.97 -9.99 7.59
C MET A 118 -8.08 -8.93 7.52
N THR A 119 -7.75 -7.72 7.92
CA THR A 119 -8.63 -6.55 7.91
C THR A 119 -8.06 -5.47 6.99
N ILE A 120 -8.90 -4.90 6.13
CA ILE A 120 -8.59 -3.72 5.30
C ILE A 120 -8.67 -2.49 6.20
N VAL A 121 -7.62 -1.67 6.22
CA VAL A 121 -7.47 -0.57 7.19
C VAL A 121 -7.25 0.80 6.55
N SER A 122 -6.87 0.87 5.27
CA SER A 122 -6.68 2.13 4.55
C SER A 122 -6.60 1.91 3.05
N ASP A 123 -6.99 2.93 2.26
CA ASP A 123 -6.75 2.97 0.82
C ASP A 123 -5.34 3.46 0.48
N ASN A 124 -4.82 3.04 -0.68
CA ASN A 124 -3.62 3.63 -1.23
C ASN A 124 -3.95 4.55 -2.40
N TYR A 125 -4.65 4.05 -3.40
CA TYR A 125 -5.20 4.86 -4.48
C TYR A 125 -6.31 4.14 -5.24
N GLN A 126 -7.11 4.92 -5.95
CA GLN A 126 -8.20 4.43 -6.80
C GLN A 126 -7.95 4.80 -8.26
N ASP A 127 -8.37 3.91 -9.14
CA ASP A 127 -8.37 4.07 -10.59
C ASP A 127 -9.78 4.33 -11.11
N GLY A 128 -9.92 4.79 -12.36
CA GLY A 128 -11.21 4.98 -13.01
C GLY A 128 -11.95 6.27 -12.60
N HIS A 129 -11.34 7.16 -11.80
CA HIS A 129 -11.93 8.44 -11.45
C HIS A 129 -11.79 9.46 -12.58
N PRO A 130 -12.89 10.10 -13.03
CA PRO A 130 -12.83 11.16 -14.03
C PRO A 130 -11.92 12.31 -13.63
N GLY A 131 -11.03 12.72 -14.52
CA GLY A 131 -10.11 13.85 -14.29
C GLY A 131 -8.85 13.51 -13.49
N TYR A 132 -8.64 12.25 -13.17
CA TYR A 132 -7.42 11.72 -12.54
C TYR A 132 -6.69 10.77 -13.49
N ALA A 133 -5.40 10.51 -13.24
CA ALA A 133 -4.66 9.51 -14.00
C ALA A 133 -5.29 8.11 -13.82
N GLN A 134 -5.14 7.29 -14.86
CA GLN A 134 -5.64 5.92 -14.86
C GLN A 134 -4.54 4.96 -15.34
N ASN A 135 -4.53 3.76 -14.79
CA ASN A 135 -3.73 2.66 -15.31
C ASN A 135 -4.15 2.36 -16.74
N THR A 136 -3.24 2.54 -17.67
CA THR A 136 -3.60 2.57 -19.09
C THR A 136 -2.78 1.56 -19.88
N PHE A 137 -3.46 0.77 -20.70
CA PHE A 137 -2.84 -0.12 -21.68
C PHE A 137 -2.52 0.66 -22.97
N PHE A 138 -1.28 0.55 -23.40
CA PHE A 138 -0.73 1.26 -24.55
C PHE A 138 -0.30 0.30 -25.66
N VAL A 139 -0.34 0.82 -26.87
CA VAL A 139 0.26 0.24 -28.06
C VAL A 139 1.21 1.27 -28.69
N LEU A 140 2.08 0.87 -29.60
CA LEU A 140 2.85 1.85 -30.41
C LEU A 140 1.89 2.75 -31.20
N ALA A 141 2.21 4.02 -31.35
CA ALA A 141 1.35 5.00 -32.06
C ALA A 141 1.06 4.58 -33.51
N ASN A 142 2.05 3.94 -34.16
CA ASN A 142 1.92 3.44 -35.54
C ASN A 142 1.37 2.00 -35.62
N SER A 143 0.96 1.40 -34.49
CA SER A 143 0.39 0.05 -34.46
C SER A 143 -0.95 -0.01 -35.20
N PRO A 144 -1.22 -1.10 -35.93
CA PRO A 144 -2.54 -1.35 -36.52
C PRO A 144 -3.64 -1.65 -35.50
N ILE A 145 -3.28 -1.98 -34.23
CA ILE A 145 -4.21 -2.28 -33.18
C ILE A 145 -4.95 -1.01 -32.78
N LYS A 146 -6.25 -0.92 -33.04
CA LYS A 146 -7.11 0.25 -32.75
C LYS A 146 -8.13 -0.01 -31.65
N SER A 147 -8.45 -1.28 -31.38
CA SER A 147 -9.43 -1.73 -30.40
C SER A 147 -8.92 -2.98 -29.69
N THR A 148 -9.63 -3.40 -28.65
CA THR A 148 -9.34 -4.68 -27.96
C THR A 148 -9.53 -5.87 -28.88
N GLN A 149 -10.42 -5.81 -29.90
CA GLN A 149 -10.62 -6.89 -30.87
C GLN A 149 -9.36 -7.21 -31.68
N ASP A 150 -8.52 -6.20 -31.91
CA ASP A 150 -7.26 -6.35 -32.65
C ASP A 150 -6.16 -7.02 -31.82
N LEU A 151 -6.43 -7.28 -30.53
CA LEU A 151 -5.51 -7.99 -29.64
C LEU A 151 -5.54 -9.53 -29.85
N LYS A 152 -6.49 -10.07 -30.64
CA LYS A 152 -6.52 -11.50 -30.97
C LYS A 152 -5.24 -11.92 -31.67
N GLY A 153 -4.61 -12.98 -31.17
CA GLY A 153 -3.31 -13.48 -31.64
C GLY A 153 -2.10 -12.64 -31.21
N LYS A 154 -2.28 -11.64 -30.35
CA LYS A 154 -1.22 -10.71 -29.90
C LYS A 154 -0.67 -11.08 -28.53
N LYS A 155 0.48 -10.46 -28.19
CA LYS A 155 1.11 -10.56 -26.86
C LYS A 155 0.80 -9.31 -26.06
N VAL A 156 0.20 -9.50 -24.87
CA VAL A 156 -0.15 -8.39 -23.97
C VAL A 156 0.67 -8.51 -22.69
N GLY A 157 1.40 -7.44 -22.35
CA GLY A 157 2.23 -7.36 -21.14
C GLY A 157 1.44 -6.92 -19.91
N ILE A 158 1.60 -7.66 -18.81
CA ILE A 158 1.14 -7.32 -17.46
C ILE A 158 2.33 -7.35 -16.50
N ASN A 159 2.18 -6.80 -15.28
CA ASN A 159 3.27 -6.83 -14.30
C ASN A 159 3.45 -8.21 -13.65
N ALA A 160 2.35 -8.85 -13.27
CA ALA A 160 2.33 -10.17 -12.62
C ALA A 160 0.96 -10.83 -12.77
N PHE A 161 0.91 -12.13 -12.95
CA PHE A 161 -0.35 -12.88 -12.95
C PHE A 161 -1.04 -12.78 -11.60
N GLY A 162 -2.36 -12.63 -11.61
CA GLY A 162 -3.19 -12.48 -10.42
C GLY A 162 -3.13 -11.10 -9.78
N SER A 163 -2.44 -10.13 -10.37
CA SER A 163 -2.45 -8.73 -9.94
C SER A 163 -3.75 -8.02 -10.34
N ALA A 164 -3.98 -6.81 -9.81
CA ALA A 164 -5.10 -5.95 -10.24
C ALA A 164 -5.07 -5.68 -11.76
N VAL A 165 -3.89 -5.49 -12.33
CA VAL A 165 -3.69 -5.24 -13.76
C VAL A 165 -4.10 -6.45 -14.60
N ASP A 166 -3.67 -7.65 -14.21
CA ASP A 166 -4.06 -8.89 -14.90
C ASP A 166 -5.58 -9.06 -14.88
N LEU A 167 -6.20 -8.84 -13.73
CA LEU A 167 -7.65 -8.98 -13.59
C LEU A 167 -8.41 -7.90 -14.38
N ALA A 168 -7.97 -6.64 -14.36
CA ALA A 168 -8.57 -5.58 -15.16
C ALA A 168 -8.50 -5.90 -16.66
N LEU A 169 -7.34 -6.37 -17.14
CA LEU A 169 -7.19 -6.85 -18.51
C LEU A 169 -8.20 -7.96 -18.84
N ARG A 170 -8.26 -9.01 -18.03
CA ARG A 170 -9.15 -10.16 -18.28
C ARG A 170 -10.62 -9.76 -18.29
N ILE A 171 -11.05 -8.95 -17.33
CA ILE A 171 -12.43 -8.46 -17.26
C ILE A 171 -12.77 -7.60 -18.48
N LYS A 172 -11.87 -6.66 -18.87
CA LYS A 172 -12.07 -5.84 -20.05
C LYS A 172 -12.20 -6.69 -21.33
N LEU A 173 -11.31 -7.65 -21.53
CA LEU A 173 -11.34 -8.56 -22.67
C LEU A 173 -12.64 -9.37 -22.72
N LYS A 174 -13.07 -9.93 -21.59
CA LYS A 174 -14.33 -10.69 -21.51
C LYS A 174 -15.56 -9.81 -21.81
N LYS A 175 -15.61 -8.58 -21.29
CA LYS A 175 -16.66 -7.61 -21.66
C LYS A 175 -16.72 -7.35 -23.15
N ASP A 176 -15.58 -7.39 -23.82
CA ASP A 176 -15.45 -7.22 -25.27
C ASP A 176 -15.58 -8.56 -26.05
N SER A 177 -16.06 -9.63 -25.40
CA SER A 177 -16.25 -10.96 -25.98
C SER A 177 -14.95 -11.60 -26.53
N ILE A 178 -13.84 -11.37 -25.83
CA ILE A 178 -12.53 -11.95 -26.11
C ILE A 178 -12.16 -12.91 -24.97
N ASP A 179 -11.80 -14.15 -25.31
CA ASP A 179 -11.32 -15.12 -24.33
C ASP A 179 -9.83 -14.85 -23.98
N PRO A 180 -9.51 -14.35 -22.78
CA PRO A 180 -8.13 -14.02 -22.43
C PRO A 180 -7.19 -15.23 -22.33
N ARG A 181 -7.73 -16.45 -22.37
CA ARG A 181 -6.96 -17.71 -22.31
C ARG A 181 -6.67 -18.31 -23.68
N LYS A 182 -7.49 -17.98 -24.70
CA LYS A 182 -7.44 -18.59 -26.03
C LYS A 182 -7.06 -17.62 -27.14
N ASP A 183 -7.56 -16.37 -27.04
CA ASP A 183 -7.51 -15.44 -28.13
C ASP A 183 -6.20 -14.63 -28.20
N LEU A 184 -5.40 -14.61 -27.10
CA LEU A 184 -4.14 -13.85 -27.03
C LEU A 184 -3.16 -14.50 -26.05
N THR A 185 -1.92 -14.00 -26.03
CA THR A 185 -0.90 -14.43 -25.07
C THR A 185 -0.64 -13.34 -24.06
N ILE A 186 -0.85 -13.62 -22.76
CA ILE A 186 -0.49 -12.71 -21.68
C ILE A 186 0.90 -13.08 -21.18
N VAL A 187 1.79 -12.09 -21.02
CA VAL A 187 3.17 -12.28 -20.55
C VAL A 187 3.52 -11.33 -19.42
N GLU A 188 4.34 -11.78 -18.49
CA GLU A 188 4.82 -10.91 -17.40
C GLU A 188 5.99 -10.06 -17.88
N VAL A 189 5.87 -8.75 -17.70
CA VAL A 189 6.89 -7.74 -17.95
C VAL A 189 6.82 -6.73 -16.81
N ALA A 190 7.90 -6.55 -16.06
CA ALA A 190 7.95 -5.57 -14.96
C ALA A 190 7.58 -4.17 -15.44
N PHE A 191 6.88 -3.38 -14.62
CA PHE A 191 6.42 -2.03 -14.98
C PHE A 191 7.46 -1.12 -15.65
N PRO A 192 8.72 -1.03 -15.14
CA PRO A 192 9.74 -0.19 -15.79
C PRO A 192 10.10 -0.62 -17.21
N ASN A 193 9.86 -1.88 -17.55
CA ASN A 193 10.29 -2.49 -18.83
C ASN A 193 9.17 -2.52 -19.89
N GLN A 194 7.94 -2.15 -19.55
CA GLN A 194 6.78 -2.27 -20.44
C GLN A 194 6.96 -1.45 -21.74
N ALA A 195 7.35 -0.18 -21.60
CA ALA A 195 7.53 0.69 -22.77
C ALA A 195 8.68 0.23 -23.69
N ALA A 196 9.78 -0.26 -23.10
CA ALA A 196 10.88 -0.85 -23.86
C ALA A 196 10.42 -2.11 -24.61
N ALA A 197 9.67 -2.98 -23.93
CA ALA A 197 9.14 -4.21 -24.54
C ALA A 197 8.18 -3.93 -25.72
N LEU A 198 7.39 -2.84 -25.65
CA LEU A 198 6.56 -2.38 -26.78
C LEU A 198 7.43 -1.94 -27.96
N ARG A 199 8.45 -1.09 -27.74
CA ARG A 199 9.35 -0.57 -28.79
C ARG A 199 10.18 -1.68 -29.44
N GLU A 200 10.60 -2.67 -28.65
CA GLU A 200 11.32 -3.87 -29.11
C GLU A 200 10.39 -4.92 -29.74
N LYS A 201 9.09 -4.68 -29.77
CA LYS A 201 8.06 -5.60 -30.29
C LYS A 201 8.07 -6.97 -29.60
N ARG A 202 8.51 -7.02 -28.35
CA ARG A 202 8.40 -8.23 -27.52
C ARG A 202 6.98 -8.45 -27.03
N ILE A 203 6.21 -7.33 -26.90
CA ILE A 203 4.77 -7.29 -26.66
C ILE A 203 4.11 -6.34 -27.67
N ASP A 204 2.84 -6.56 -27.96
CA ASP A 204 2.04 -5.74 -28.88
C ASP A 204 1.22 -4.66 -28.14
N CYS A 205 0.84 -4.97 -26.89
CA CYS A 205 0.13 -4.07 -25.98
C CYS A 205 0.74 -4.23 -24.58
N GLY A 206 0.87 -3.15 -23.81
CA GLY A 206 1.46 -3.17 -22.48
C GLY A 206 0.87 -2.13 -21.55
N ILE A 207 0.92 -2.40 -20.26
CA ILE A 207 0.41 -1.50 -19.22
C ILE A 207 1.46 -0.46 -18.83
N LEU A 208 1.08 0.80 -18.77
CA LEU A 208 1.86 1.85 -18.15
C LEU A 208 1.11 2.44 -16.96
N ILE A 209 1.82 2.57 -15.86
CA ILE A 209 1.38 3.20 -14.63
C ILE A 209 2.30 4.39 -14.30
N LEU A 210 1.86 5.29 -13.44
CA LEU A 210 2.75 6.32 -12.88
C LEU A 210 3.85 5.66 -12.02
N PRO A 211 5.09 6.17 -12.01
CA PRO A 211 5.58 7.37 -12.75
C PRO A 211 5.98 7.09 -14.21
N PHE A 212 6.09 5.82 -14.62
CA PHE A 212 6.58 5.42 -15.94
C PHE A 212 5.72 5.99 -17.07
N MET A 213 4.39 5.98 -16.90
CA MET A 213 3.46 6.55 -17.86
C MET A 213 3.76 8.04 -18.14
N ALA A 214 3.99 8.84 -17.09
CA ALA A 214 4.28 10.27 -17.25
C ALA A 214 5.57 10.55 -18.04
N THR A 215 6.58 9.68 -17.91
CA THR A 215 7.83 9.78 -18.67
C THR A 215 7.66 9.29 -20.09
N GLU A 216 7.00 8.15 -20.29
CA GLU A 216 6.99 7.44 -21.56
C GLU A 216 6.02 8.09 -22.57
N VAL A 217 4.87 8.60 -22.09
CA VAL A 217 3.87 9.26 -22.96
C VAL A 217 4.41 10.55 -23.58
N ARG A 218 5.31 11.26 -22.89
CA ARG A 218 5.95 12.48 -23.42
C ARG A 218 6.79 12.24 -24.67
N LYS A 219 7.22 11.01 -24.94
CA LYS A 219 8.00 10.67 -26.15
C LYS A 219 7.16 10.64 -27.43
N GLY A 220 5.82 10.59 -27.30
CA GLY A 220 4.86 10.71 -28.41
C GLY A 220 4.73 9.47 -29.30
N ASP A 221 5.41 8.38 -28.98
CA ASP A 221 5.44 7.14 -29.79
C ASP A 221 4.47 6.05 -29.27
N LEU A 222 3.69 6.35 -28.22
CA LEU A 222 2.71 5.47 -27.63
C LEU A 222 1.29 6.05 -27.76
N ARG A 223 0.31 5.18 -27.89
CA ARG A 223 -1.11 5.52 -27.94
C ARG A 223 -1.88 4.66 -26.96
N ALA A 224 -2.72 5.30 -26.14
CA ALA A 224 -3.64 4.62 -25.23
C ALA A 224 -4.64 3.76 -26.02
N LEU A 225 -4.93 2.57 -25.54
CA LEU A 225 -5.90 1.65 -26.09
C LEU A 225 -7.14 1.54 -25.19
N PHE A 226 -6.97 1.28 -23.91
CA PHE A 226 -8.01 1.24 -22.89
C PHE A 226 -7.41 1.43 -21.49
N THR A 227 -8.26 1.67 -20.49
CA THR A 227 -7.86 1.92 -19.11
C THR A 227 -8.40 0.84 -18.15
N GLY A 228 -7.89 0.80 -16.91
CA GLY A 228 -8.45 -0.02 -15.84
C GLY A 228 -9.89 0.39 -15.50
N GLY A 229 -10.21 1.70 -15.60
CA GLY A 229 -11.56 2.22 -15.41
C GLY A 229 -12.58 1.70 -16.42
N ASP A 230 -12.18 1.33 -17.62
CA ASP A 230 -13.06 0.69 -18.61
C ASP A 230 -13.52 -0.71 -18.17
N ALA A 231 -12.76 -1.34 -17.26
CA ALA A 231 -13.14 -2.63 -16.69
C ALA A 231 -14.17 -2.49 -15.55
N PHE A 232 -14.02 -1.49 -14.66
CA PHE A 232 -14.78 -1.45 -13.40
C PHE A 232 -15.49 -0.13 -13.10
N GLY A 233 -15.18 0.97 -13.80
CA GLY A 233 -15.44 2.33 -13.33
C GLY A 233 -14.46 2.69 -12.19
N PRO A 234 -14.81 3.62 -11.29
CA PRO A 234 -13.98 3.93 -10.12
C PRO A 234 -13.82 2.73 -9.17
N TYR A 235 -12.59 2.34 -8.87
CA TYR A 235 -12.29 1.21 -7.98
C TYR A 235 -10.97 1.40 -7.23
N SER A 236 -10.88 0.83 -6.02
CA SER A 236 -9.60 0.76 -5.29
C SER A 236 -8.71 -0.31 -5.91
N VAL A 237 -7.53 0.10 -6.38
CA VAL A 237 -6.57 -0.79 -7.04
C VAL A 237 -5.82 -1.62 -6.01
N ILE A 238 -5.29 -0.91 -5.02
CA ILE A 238 -4.52 -1.45 -3.92
C ILE A 238 -4.87 -0.73 -2.62
N PHE A 239 -4.83 -1.45 -1.53
CA PHE A 239 -5.18 -0.98 -0.19
C PHE A 239 -4.34 -1.68 0.87
N GLN A 240 -4.25 -1.09 2.05
CA GLN A 240 -3.50 -1.66 3.15
C GLN A 240 -4.34 -2.64 3.94
N VAL A 241 -3.76 -3.79 4.23
CA VAL A 241 -4.33 -4.80 5.12
C VAL A 241 -3.42 -5.05 6.32
N VAL A 242 -4.03 -5.46 7.42
CA VAL A 242 -3.33 -5.97 8.62
C VAL A 242 -3.83 -7.37 8.94
N THR A 243 -2.95 -8.29 9.35
CA THR A 243 -3.39 -9.60 9.84
C THR A 243 -4.18 -9.44 11.14
N ASN A 244 -5.26 -10.18 11.29
CA ASN A 244 -6.11 -10.09 12.49
C ASN A 244 -5.34 -10.47 13.77
N ALA A 245 -4.39 -11.39 13.66
CA ALA A 245 -3.49 -11.77 14.76
C ALA A 245 -2.64 -10.58 15.23
N PHE A 246 -2.03 -9.82 14.32
CA PHE A 246 -1.22 -8.66 14.68
C PHE A 246 -2.09 -7.51 15.22
N LEU A 247 -3.22 -7.23 14.56
CA LEU A 247 -4.17 -6.19 14.99
C LEU A 247 -4.68 -6.45 16.42
N LYS A 248 -5.04 -7.68 16.74
CA LYS A 248 -5.50 -8.08 18.08
C LYS A 248 -4.41 -7.88 19.14
N LYS A 249 -3.16 -8.17 18.80
CA LYS A 249 -2.03 -8.04 19.70
C LYS A 249 -1.55 -6.60 19.88
N ASN A 250 -1.61 -5.77 18.84
CA ASN A 250 -1.01 -4.45 18.80
C ASN A 250 -1.97 -3.37 18.25
N PRO A 251 -3.21 -3.24 18.76
CA PRO A 251 -4.21 -2.33 18.19
C PRO A 251 -3.76 -0.86 18.22
N GLU A 252 -3.12 -0.42 19.29
CA GLU A 252 -2.67 0.97 19.44
C GLU A 252 -1.47 1.29 18.51
N ALA A 253 -0.60 0.32 18.24
CA ALA A 253 0.48 0.49 17.26
C ALA A 253 -0.09 0.66 15.84
N VAL A 254 -1.11 -0.13 15.46
CA VAL A 254 -1.78 0.00 14.17
C VAL A 254 -2.50 1.35 14.04
N LYS A 255 -3.22 1.81 15.07
CA LYS A 255 -3.85 3.14 15.08
C LYS A 255 -2.82 4.26 14.95
N SER A 256 -1.71 4.16 15.68
CA SER A 256 -0.64 5.16 15.62
C SER A 256 0.03 5.19 14.23
N TYR A 257 0.26 4.01 13.62
CA TYR A 257 0.73 3.87 12.25
C TYR A 257 -0.23 4.55 11.26
N LEU A 258 -1.53 4.26 11.34
CA LEU A 258 -2.54 4.85 10.45
C LEU A 258 -2.68 6.37 10.65
N ALA A 259 -2.58 6.85 11.89
CA ALA A 259 -2.58 8.28 12.17
C ALA A 259 -1.38 9.00 11.56
N ASP A 260 -0.20 8.38 11.56
CA ASP A 260 1.00 8.90 10.91
C ASP A 260 0.92 8.77 9.38
N TYR A 261 0.32 7.69 8.85
CA TYR A 261 0.05 7.54 7.42
C TYR A 261 -0.82 8.69 6.89
N VAL A 262 -1.96 8.96 7.55
CA VAL A 262 -2.85 10.06 7.16
C VAL A 262 -2.16 11.42 7.29
N ARG A 263 -1.37 11.63 8.35
CA ARG A 263 -0.57 12.85 8.51
C ARG A 263 0.43 13.03 7.37
N GLY A 264 1.06 11.95 6.93
CA GLY A 264 1.95 11.92 5.78
C GLY A 264 1.21 12.27 4.49
N LEU A 265 0.04 11.67 4.22
CA LEU A 265 -0.79 12.01 3.06
C LEU A 265 -1.13 13.51 3.03
N GLN A 266 -1.58 14.07 4.16
CA GLN A 266 -1.91 15.49 4.28
C GLN A 266 -0.68 16.38 4.07
N TRP A 267 0.48 15.99 4.63
CA TRP A 267 1.72 16.73 4.44
C TRP A 267 2.17 16.75 2.97
N PHE A 268 2.10 15.61 2.27
CA PHE A 268 2.43 15.52 0.84
C PHE A 268 1.43 16.28 -0.05
N SER A 269 0.18 16.41 0.39
CA SER A 269 -0.88 17.13 -0.34
C SER A 269 -0.85 18.65 -0.12
N ASP A 270 -0.15 19.14 0.90
CA ASP A 270 -0.07 20.56 1.22
C ASP A 270 0.86 21.29 0.23
N PRO A 271 0.34 22.29 -0.53
CA PRO A 271 1.15 23.08 -1.45
C PRO A 271 2.39 23.73 -0.81
N ALA A 272 2.34 24.07 0.47
CA ALA A 272 3.47 24.65 1.20
C ALA A 272 4.67 23.67 1.27
N ASN A 273 4.43 22.38 1.22
CA ASN A 273 5.45 21.33 1.29
C ASN A 273 5.91 20.84 -0.09
N ARG A 274 5.29 21.33 -1.20
CA ARG A 274 5.47 20.81 -2.55
C ARG A 274 6.92 20.56 -2.95
N LYS A 275 7.76 21.58 -2.79
CA LYS A 275 9.18 21.49 -3.16
C LYS A 275 9.90 20.34 -2.44
N LYS A 276 9.66 20.23 -1.12
CA LYS A 276 10.30 19.19 -0.30
C LYS A 276 9.70 17.81 -0.58
N ALA A 277 8.41 17.73 -0.85
CA ALA A 277 7.73 16.49 -1.23
C ALA A 277 8.31 15.91 -2.53
N ILE A 278 8.49 16.75 -3.55
CA ILE A 278 9.14 16.34 -4.81
C ILE A 278 10.58 15.90 -4.59
N GLU A 279 11.37 16.67 -3.83
CA GLU A 279 12.76 16.33 -3.51
C GLU A 279 12.87 14.94 -2.85
N ILE A 280 12.11 14.69 -1.77
CA ILE A 280 12.13 13.40 -1.06
C ILE A 280 11.72 12.26 -1.99
N THR A 281 10.65 12.47 -2.78
CA THR A 281 10.14 11.44 -3.69
C THR A 281 11.13 11.14 -4.80
N ALA A 282 11.73 12.18 -5.41
CA ALA A 282 12.73 12.04 -6.47
C ALA A 282 13.98 11.30 -5.97
N ASP A 283 14.48 11.68 -4.79
CA ASP A 283 15.67 11.07 -4.19
C ASP A 283 15.46 9.58 -3.91
N PHE A 284 14.28 9.21 -3.44
CA PHE A 284 13.96 7.82 -3.12
C PHE A 284 13.66 6.98 -4.35
N THR A 285 12.76 7.46 -5.23
CA THR A 285 12.28 6.69 -6.39
C THR A 285 13.22 6.74 -7.59
N LYS A 286 14.23 7.65 -7.57
CA LYS A 286 15.10 7.99 -8.70
C LYS A 286 14.32 8.48 -9.93
N SER A 287 13.11 8.96 -9.72
CA SER A 287 12.29 9.59 -10.76
C SER A 287 12.75 11.03 -10.97
N PRO A 288 12.77 11.55 -12.23
CA PRO A 288 13.10 12.95 -12.50
C PRO A 288 12.12 13.88 -11.76
N ALA A 289 12.68 14.90 -11.08
CA ALA A 289 11.88 15.81 -10.25
C ALA A 289 10.85 16.61 -11.08
N ASP A 290 11.19 17.00 -12.30
CA ASP A 290 10.29 17.70 -13.23
C ASP A 290 9.12 16.81 -13.70
N VAL A 291 9.35 15.49 -13.82
CA VAL A 291 8.29 14.52 -14.09
C VAL A 291 7.35 14.43 -12.91
N LEU A 292 7.88 14.23 -11.70
CA LEU A 292 7.07 14.16 -10.48
C LEU A 292 6.28 15.46 -10.27
N ASP A 293 6.92 16.62 -10.46
CA ASP A 293 6.26 17.91 -10.28
C ASP A 293 5.11 18.15 -11.26
N SER A 294 5.09 17.45 -12.38
CA SER A 294 4.00 17.58 -13.37
C SER A 294 2.70 16.87 -12.96
N TYR A 295 2.74 15.89 -12.05
CA TYR A 295 1.55 15.09 -11.71
C TYR A 295 1.39 14.79 -10.23
N PHE A 296 2.48 14.49 -9.49
CA PHE A 296 2.47 13.89 -8.16
C PHE A 296 1.59 14.70 -7.18
N MET A 297 0.66 14.02 -6.50
CA MET A 297 -0.30 14.59 -5.54
C MET A 297 -1.14 15.77 -6.12
N THR A 298 -1.41 15.73 -7.43
CA THR A 298 -2.34 16.66 -8.12
C THR A 298 -3.46 15.88 -8.82
N LYS A 299 -4.33 16.56 -9.58
CA LYS A 299 -5.29 15.85 -10.44
C LYS A 299 -4.65 15.06 -11.59
N GLY A 300 -3.38 15.32 -11.89
CA GLY A 300 -2.59 14.50 -12.82
C GLY A 300 -2.13 13.16 -12.25
N ASP A 301 -2.31 12.95 -10.94
CA ASP A 301 -2.06 11.69 -10.23
C ASP A 301 -3.32 10.84 -10.15
N TYR A 302 -3.21 9.64 -9.55
CA TYR A 302 -4.36 8.82 -9.17
C TYR A 302 -5.19 9.51 -8.08
N TYR A 303 -6.48 9.18 -8.03
CA TYR A 303 -7.29 9.62 -6.92
C TYR A 303 -6.83 8.95 -5.61
N ARG A 304 -6.61 9.78 -4.59
CA ARG A 304 -6.36 9.33 -3.21
C ARG A 304 -7.27 10.09 -2.27
N ASP A 305 -7.90 9.36 -1.35
CA ASP A 305 -8.62 9.98 -0.26
C ASP A 305 -7.61 10.60 0.73
N PRO A 306 -7.75 11.89 1.10
CA PRO A 306 -6.79 12.58 1.96
C PRO A 306 -6.74 12.04 3.40
N HIS A 307 -7.72 11.24 3.79
CA HIS A 307 -7.80 10.58 5.09
C HIS A 307 -7.51 9.07 5.01
N GLY A 308 -7.17 8.56 3.81
CA GLY A 308 -6.93 7.14 3.57
C GLY A 308 -8.19 6.28 3.62
N CYS A 309 -9.36 6.90 3.51
CA CYS A 309 -10.64 6.20 3.55
C CYS A 309 -10.91 5.41 2.25
N VAL A 310 -11.56 4.25 2.38
CA VAL A 310 -12.05 3.47 1.26
C VAL A 310 -13.46 2.95 1.54
N GLY A 311 -14.36 3.12 0.59
CA GLY A 311 -15.70 2.55 0.65
C GLY A 311 -15.69 1.07 0.24
N ALA A 312 -16.45 0.23 0.93
CA ALA A 312 -16.56 -1.19 0.60
C ALA A 312 -16.89 -1.43 -0.87
N LYS A 313 -17.75 -0.59 -1.47
CA LYS A 313 -18.21 -0.71 -2.86
C LYS A 313 -17.05 -0.61 -3.87
N THR A 314 -16.05 0.23 -3.64
CA THR A 314 -14.93 0.41 -4.58
C THR A 314 -14.01 -0.80 -4.65
N ILE A 315 -14.01 -1.64 -3.61
CA ILE A 315 -13.30 -2.92 -3.58
C ILE A 315 -14.23 -4.06 -3.99
N GLN A 316 -15.50 -4.01 -3.59
CA GLN A 316 -16.49 -5.05 -3.89
C GLN A 316 -16.74 -5.18 -5.40
N THR A 317 -16.90 -4.04 -6.11
CA THR A 317 -17.21 -4.03 -7.55
C THR A 317 -16.24 -4.89 -8.39
N PRO A 318 -14.91 -4.73 -8.30
CA PRO A 318 -14.00 -5.60 -9.06
C PRO A 318 -14.01 -7.06 -8.57
N ILE A 319 -14.26 -7.33 -7.29
CA ILE A 319 -14.38 -8.71 -6.76
C ILE A 319 -15.65 -9.39 -7.29
N ASP A 320 -16.78 -8.67 -7.34
CA ASP A 320 -18.02 -9.19 -7.94
C ASP A 320 -17.83 -9.50 -9.43
N ALA A 321 -17.11 -8.64 -10.15
CA ALA A 321 -16.75 -8.90 -11.55
C ALA A 321 -15.87 -10.15 -11.69
N MET A 322 -14.91 -10.38 -10.77
CA MET A 322 -14.12 -11.62 -10.77
C MET A 322 -15.03 -12.85 -10.59
N HIS A 323 -16.00 -12.80 -9.69
CA HIS A 323 -16.93 -13.91 -9.45
C HIS A 323 -17.85 -14.13 -10.66
N SER A 324 -18.49 -13.08 -11.17
CA SER A 324 -19.39 -13.19 -12.34
C SER A 324 -18.71 -13.74 -13.58
N GLU A 325 -17.40 -13.47 -13.73
CA GLU A 325 -16.59 -13.94 -14.85
C GLU A 325 -15.89 -15.29 -14.60
N GLY A 326 -16.22 -15.94 -13.47
CA GLY A 326 -15.66 -17.25 -13.12
C GLY A 326 -14.16 -17.25 -12.87
N LEU A 327 -13.61 -16.13 -12.39
CA LEU A 327 -12.19 -16.01 -12.00
C LEU A 327 -11.98 -16.39 -10.54
N ILE A 328 -13.04 -16.33 -9.74
CA ILE A 328 -13.12 -16.90 -8.39
C ILE A 328 -14.43 -17.70 -8.27
N ASP A 329 -14.40 -18.78 -7.47
CA ASP A 329 -15.51 -19.75 -7.37
C ASP A 329 -16.64 -19.30 -6.44
N LYS A 330 -16.35 -18.36 -5.51
CA LYS A 330 -17.31 -17.91 -4.49
C LYS A 330 -17.21 -16.39 -4.31
N PRO A 331 -18.29 -15.74 -3.91
CA PRO A 331 -18.26 -14.32 -3.55
C PRO A 331 -17.46 -14.09 -2.27
N VAL A 332 -16.89 -12.89 -2.12
CA VAL A 332 -16.25 -12.40 -0.89
C VAL A 332 -17.00 -11.14 -0.47
N ASN A 333 -17.46 -11.08 0.76
CA ASN A 333 -18.09 -9.88 1.31
C ASN A 333 -17.03 -8.94 1.90
N VAL A 334 -16.66 -7.89 1.18
CA VAL A 334 -15.62 -6.94 1.59
C VAL A 334 -15.97 -6.23 2.90
N ALA A 335 -17.26 -5.93 3.13
CA ALA A 335 -17.68 -5.18 4.32
C ALA A 335 -17.36 -5.90 5.65
N GLU A 336 -17.32 -7.24 5.63
CA GLU A 336 -16.95 -8.04 6.81
C GLU A 336 -15.45 -7.94 7.18
N HIS A 337 -14.64 -7.43 6.26
CA HIS A 337 -13.19 -7.35 6.39
C HIS A 337 -12.67 -5.90 6.38
N LEU A 338 -13.56 -4.91 6.43
CA LEU A 338 -13.23 -3.50 6.37
C LEU A 338 -13.35 -2.85 7.75
N ASN A 339 -12.31 -2.15 8.22
CA ASN A 339 -12.36 -1.41 9.47
C ASN A 339 -11.74 -0.02 9.33
N MET A 340 -12.53 0.93 8.83
CA MET A 340 -12.14 2.34 8.72
C MET A 340 -12.15 3.08 10.06
N GLY A 341 -12.73 2.50 11.12
CA GLY A 341 -12.73 3.07 12.47
C GLY A 341 -11.35 3.12 13.15
N LEU A 342 -10.33 2.51 12.53
CA LEU A 342 -8.94 2.60 12.97
C LEU A 342 -8.24 3.87 12.48
N LEU A 343 -8.79 4.55 11.46
CA LEU A 343 -8.28 5.82 10.96
C LEU A 343 -8.60 6.98 11.91
N PRO A 344 -7.78 8.05 11.94
CA PRO A 344 -7.96 9.16 12.87
C PRO A 344 -9.13 10.09 12.52
N TYR A 345 -9.76 9.91 11.38
CA TYR A 345 -10.90 10.69 10.90
C TYR A 345 -12.08 9.78 10.55
N PRO A 346 -13.32 10.26 10.74
CA PRO A 346 -14.49 9.48 10.30
C PRO A 346 -14.51 9.37 8.78
N CYS A 347 -14.77 8.17 8.29
CA CYS A 347 -14.96 7.90 6.87
C CYS A 347 -16.45 7.85 6.53
N SER A 348 -16.84 8.58 5.48
CA SER A 348 -18.17 8.40 4.86
C SER A 348 -18.08 7.18 3.93
N VAL A 349 -18.38 5.99 4.45
CA VAL A 349 -18.29 4.70 3.72
C VAL A 349 -19.67 4.15 3.43
#